data_c7a7a6e61bbeaa7e3d3e4152c9556a53
#
_entry.id   c7a7a6e61bbeaa7e3d3e4152c9556a53
#
_cell.length_a   1.000
_cell.length_b   1.000
_cell.length_c   1.000
_cell.angle_alpha   90.00
_cell.angle_beta   90.00
_cell.angle_gamma   90.00
#
_symmetry.space_group_name_H-M   'P 1'
#
loop_
_entity.id
_entity.type
_entity.pdbx_description
1 polymer ?
#
loop_
_entity_poly.entity_id
_entity_poly.type
_entity_poly.pdbx_seq_one_letter_code
_entity_poly.pdbx_strand_id
1 'polypeptide(L)'
;YFFTVVTAGRRPVFADPAMVDLLRRVTAEVKARFPFGIDGAVILPDHVHSLWHMPEDDGNHSLRWWRIKELFSRRCGLPPVPGARGRGIWQPR
;
A
#
# COMPACT_ATOMS: atom_id res chain seq x y z
N TYR A 1 7.44 -13.17 -2.76
CA TYR A 1 6.91 -12.25 -3.79
C TYR A 1 7.50 -10.86 -3.63
N PHE A 2 7.89 -10.28 -4.74
CA PHE A 2 8.37 -8.91 -4.76
C PHE A 2 7.34 -8.00 -5.44
N PHE A 3 7.00 -6.88 -4.78
CA PHE A 3 5.99 -5.95 -5.28
C PHE A 3 6.57 -4.54 -5.41
N THR A 4 6.09 -3.83 -6.41
CA THR A 4 6.29 -2.39 -6.55
C THR A 4 4.91 -1.76 -6.70
N VAL A 5 4.55 -0.86 -5.79
CA VAL A 5 3.30 -0.10 -5.87
C VAL A 5 3.62 1.37 -5.98
N VAL A 6 2.93 2.04 -6.88
CA VAL A 6 3.21 3.43 -7.27
C VAL A 6 2.00 4.30 -6.97
N THR A 7 2.24 5.51 -6.50
CA THR A 7 1.16 6.49 -6.30
C THR A 7 0.64 7.03 -7.63
N ALA A 8 -0.64 7.37 -7.68
CA ALA A 8 -1.25 7.96 -8.86
C ALA A 8 -0.55 9.28 -9.22
N GLY A 9 -0.20 9.44 -10.51
CA GLY A 9 0.53 10.61 -10.98
C GLY A 9 1.92 10.76 -10.36
N ARG A 10 2.45 9.72 -9.73
CA ARG A 10 3.71 9.71 -9.00
C ARG A 10 3.80 10.84 -7.96
N ARG A 11 2.66 11.18 -7.37
CA ARG A 11 2.59 12.20 -6.31
C ARG A 11 3.45 11.76 -5.11
N PRO A 12 4.27 12.66 -4.53
CA PRO A 12 5.21 12.28 -3.46
C PRO A 12 4.51 12.14 -2.09
N VAL A 13 3.53 11.24 -2.01
CA VAL A 13 2.72 11.00 -0.81
C VAL A 13 3.58 10.65 0.40
N PHE A 14 4.60 9.82 0.19
CA PHE A 14 5.44 9.30 1.28
C PHE A 14 6.65 10.19 1.60
N ALA A 15 6.74 11.37 1.01
CA ALA A 15 7.65 12.40 1.49
C ALA A 15 7.21 12.93 2.87
N ASP A 16 5.93 12.77 3.21
CA ASP A 16 5.37 13.15 4.51
C ASP A 16 5.51 11.96 5.50
N PRO A 17 6.24 12.11 6.61
CA PRO A 17 6.37 11.05 7.61
C PRO A 17 5.05 10.54 8.17
N ALA A 18 4.03 11.40 8.27
CA ALA A 18 2.70 10.99 8.72
C ALA A 18 2.07 9.98 7.77
N MET A 19 2.32 10.09 6.48
CA MET A 19 1.81 9.15 5.49
C MET A 19 2.56 7.81 5.55
N VAL A 20 3.85 7.83 5.84
CA VAL A 20 4.62 6.60 6.09
C VAL A 20 4.08 5.87 7.32
N ASP A 21 3.82 6.60 8.41
CA ASP A 21 3.24 6.01 9.61
C ASP A 21 1.85 5.42 9.36
N LEU A 22 1.03 6.11 8.59
CA LEU A 22 -0.29 5.61 8.21
C LEU A 22 -0.19 4.32 7.43
N LEU A 23 0.72 4.24 6.45
CA LEU A 23 0.93 3.02 5.67
C LEU A 23 1.34 1.86 6.57
N ARG A 24 2.23 2.09 7.52
CA ARG A 24 2.67 1.07 8.48
C ARG A 24 1.52 0.57 9.35
N ARG A 25 0.69 1.49 9.86
CA ARG A 25 -0.47 1.13 10.68
C ARG A 25 -1.51 0.34 9.91
N VAL A 26 -1.83 0.78 8.71
CA VAL A 26 -2.76 0.08 7.82
C VAL A 26 -2.25 -1.31 7.47
N THR A 27 -0.98 -1.42 7.15
CA THR A 27 -0.35 -2.71 6.84
C THR A 27 -0.43 -3.66 8.05
N ALA A 28 -0.18 -3.17 9.25
CA ALA A 28 -0.28 -3.97 10.47
C ALA A 28 -1.71 -4.46 10.72
N GLU A 29 -2.73 -3.63 10.46
CA GLU A 29 -4.13 -4.04 10.59
C GLU A 29 -4.48 -5.15 9.60
N VAL A 30 -4.02 -5.03 8.35
CA VAL A 30 -4.28 -6.06 7.34
C VAL A 30 -3.56 -7.36 7.68
N LYS A 31 -2.32 -7.29 8.16
CA LYS A 31 -1.57 -8.48 8.60
C LYS A 31 -2.25 -9.21 9.76
N ALA A 32 -2.87 -8.46 10.68
CA ALA A 32 -3.57 -9.06 11.80
C ALA A 32 -4.78 -9.88 11.37
N ARG A 33 -5.44 -9.45 10.29
CA ARG A 33 -6.62 -10.13 9.77
C ARG A 33 -6.30 -11.16 8.69
N PHE A 34 -5.33 -10.87 7.84
CA PHE A 34 -4.89 -11.72 6.74
C PHE A 34 -3.38 -11.92 6.84
N PRO A 35 -2.91 -12.88 7.64
CA PRO A 35 -1.48 -12.99 7.95
C PRO A 35 -0.60 -13.17 6.72
N PHE A 36 0.52 -12.49 6.73
CA PHE A 36 1.63 -12.64 5.77
C PHE A 36 2.89 -12.06 6.41
N GLY A 37 4.05 -12.41 5.87
CA GLY A 37 5.32 -11.87 6.34
C GLY A 37 5.88 -10.81 5.39
N ILE A 38 6.53 -9.81 5.94
CA ILE A 38 7.27 -8.81 5.18
C ILE A 38 8.75 -9.04 5.46
N ASP A 39 9.48 -9.50 4.46
CA ASP A 39 10.92 -9.79 4.57
C ASP A 39 11.78 -8.55 4.34
N GLY A 40 11.23 -7.56 3.65
CA GLY A 40 11.89 -6.29 3.44
C GLY A 40 10.95 -5.30 2.80
N ALA A 41 11.18 -4.01 3.04
CA ALA A 41 10.43 -2.94 2.42
C ALA A 41 11.26 -1.68 2.32
N VAL A 42 11.10 -0.96 1.21
CA VAL A 42 11.67 0.36 1.00
C VAL A 42 10.54 1.30 0.59
N ILE A 43 10.35 2.37 1.33
CA ILE A 43 9.33 3.37 1.05
C ILE A 43 10.02 4.60 0.48
N LEU A 44 9.71 4.90 -0.79
CA LEU A 44 10.20 6.07 -1.49
C LEU A 44 9.06 7.09 -1.62
N PRO A 45 9.34 8.36 -1.94
CA PRO A 45 8.27 9.38 -1.93
C PRO A 45 7.04 9.05 -2.77
N ASP A 46 7.21 8.36 -3.89
CA ASP A 46 6.14 8.09 -4.85
C ASP A 46 5.90 6.61 -5.13
N HIS A 47 6.62 5.71 -4.46
CA HIS A 47 6.42 4.27 -4.61
C HIS A 47 7.00 3.48 -3.44
N VAL A 48 6.57 2.23 -3.37
CA VAL A 48 7.00 1.29 -2.32
C VAL A 48 7.45 0.01 -2.97
N HIS A 49 8.63 -0.48 -2.57
CA HIS A 49 9.08 -1.83 -2.86
C HIS A 49 8.90 -2.69 -1.62
N SER A 50 8.35 -3.89 -1.78
CA SER A 50 8.15 -4.79 -0.65
C SER A 50 8.34 -6.23 -1.05
N LEU A 51 9.04 -6.98 -0.21
CA LEU A 51 9.25 -8.42 -0.39
C LEU A 51 8.44 -9.15 0.68
N TRP A 52 7.50 -9.99 0.24
CA TRP A 52 6.59 -10.71 1.12
C TRP A 52 6.78 -12.21 1.03
N HIS A 53 6.50 -12.91 2.13
CA HIS A 53 6.22 -14.34 2.10
C HIS A 53 4.79 -14.60 2.55
N MET A 54 4.13 -15.55 1.89
CA MET A 54 2.72 -15.86 2.10
C MET A 54 2.59 -17.17 2.88
N PRO A 55 1.49 -17.34 3.64
CA PRO A 55 1.18 -18.64 4.24
C PRO A 55 1.09 -19.73 3.17
N GLU A 56 1.44 -20.97 3.52
CA GLU A 56 1.43 -22.09 2.58
C GLU A 56 0.05 -22.34 1.95
N ASP A 57 -1.00 -22.13 2.72
CA ASP A 57 -2.38 -22.41 2.32
C ASP A 57 -3.12 -21.18 1.81
N ASP A 58 -2.49 -20.03 1.74
CA ASP A 58 -3.14 -18.78 1.31
C ASP A 58 -2.15 -17.86 0.62
N GLY A 59 -2.09 -17.97 -0.71
CA GLY A 59 -1.23 -17.12 -1.54
C GLY A 59 -1.92 -15.85 -2.06
N ASN A 60 -3.05 -15.44 -1.47
CA ASN A 60 -3.82 -14.32 -2.01
C ASN A 60 -3.22 -12.95 -1.64
N HIS A 61 -2.10 -12.62 -2.27
CA HIS A 61 -1.45 -11.32 -2.08
C HIS A 61 -2.26 -10.16 -2.65
N SER A 62 -3.06 -10.40 -3.69
CA SER A 62 -3.88 -9.35 -4.31
C SER A 62 -4.95 -8.82 -3.36
N LEU A 63 -5.58 -9.69 -2.57
CA LEU A 63 -6.54 -9.29 -1.55
C LEU A 63 -5.87 -8.40 -0.50
N ARG A 64 -4.69 -8.76 -0.05
CA ARG A 64 -3.95 -8.03 0.99
C ARG A 64 -3.56 -6.63 0.49
N TRP A 65 -3.01 -6.54 -0.73
CA TRP A 65 -2.70 -5.24 -1.33
C TRP A 65 -3.94 -4.38 -1.54
N TRP A 66 -5.04 -5.00 -1.99
CA TRP A 66 -6.28 -4.27 -2.16
C TRP A 66 -6.76 -3.66 -0.84
N ARG A 67 -6.72 -4.43 0.23
CA ARG A 67 -7.10 -3.96 1.58
C ARG A 67 -6.19 -2.83 2.05
N ILE A 68 -4.89 -2.98 1.90
CA ILE A 68 -3.92 -1.95 2.29
C ILE A 68 -4.20 -0.65 1.54
N LYS A 69 -4.33 -0.72 0.24
CA LYS A 69 -4.58 0.45 -0.60
C LYS A 69 -5.90 1.12 -0.27
N GLU A 70 -6.95 0.34 -0.06
CA GLU A 70 -8.28 0.86 0.27
C GLU A 70 -8.29 1.57 1.62
N LEU A 71 -7.77 0.95 2.65
CA LEU A 71 -7.73 1.55 3.99
C LEU A 71 -6.85 2.80 4.02
N PHE A 72 -5.70 2.75 3.37
CA PHE A 72 -4.82 3.91 3.27
C PHE A 72 -5.54 5.08 2.59
N SER A 73 -6.16 4.81 1.45
CA SER A 73 -6.85 5.84 0.67
C SER A 73 -7.99 6.49 1.44
N ARG A 74 -8.71 5.71 2.25
CA ARG A 74 -9.79 6.25 3.09
C ARG A 74 -9.29 7.17 4.19
N ARG A 75 -8.12 6.89 4.74
CA ARG A 75 -7.63 7.55 5.95
C ARG A 75 -6.61 8.64 5.70
N CYS A 76 -6.03 8.69 4.50
CA CYS A 76 -4.92 9.62 4.24
C CYS A 76 -5.32 11.09 4.18
N GLY A 77 -6.59 11.39 3.92
CA GLY A 77 -7.06 12.78 3.83
C GLY A 77 -6.60 13.53 2.60
N LEU A 78 -5.92 12.88 1.67
CA LEU A 78 -5.42 13.52 0.46
C LEU A 78 -6.49 13.55 -0.63
N PRO A 79 -6.53 14.62 -1.45
CA PRO A 79 -7.44 14.66 -2.59
C PRO A 79 -6.99 13.67 -3.66
N PRO A 80 -7.94 13.09 -4.44
CA PRO A 80 -7.58 12.21 -5.54
C PRO A 80 -6.87 12.97 -6.65
N VAL A 81 -6.01 12.28 -7.39
CA VAL A 81 -5.42 12.83 -8.61
C VAL A 81 -6.50 12.92 -9.68
N PRO A 82 -6.67 14.08 -10.35
CA PRO A 82 -7.68 14.24 -11.41
C PRO A 82 -7.52 13.18 -12.49
N GLY A 83 -8.65 12.54 -12.87
CA GLY A 83 -8.69 11.49 -13.88
C GLY A 83 -8.25 10.11 -13.42
N ALA A 84 -7.77 9.97 -12.19
CA ALA A 84 -7.43 8.67 -11.64
C ALA A 84 -8.68 7.88 -11.25
N ARG A 85 -8.58 6.54 -11.30
CA ARG A 85 -9.68 5.65 -10.93
C ARG A 85 -9.76 5.47 -9.41
N GLY A 86 -10.90 4.98 -8.95
CA GLY A 86 -11.15 4.71 -7.54
C GLY A 86 -10.96 5.97 -6.71
N ARG A 87 -10.22 5.86 -5.63
CA ARG A 87 -9.94 7.00 -4.75
C ARG A 87 -8.79 7.89 -5.23
N GLY A 88 -8.15 7.55 -6.36
CA GLY A 88 -7.14 8.37 -7.00
C GLY A 88 -5.83 8.55 -6.23
N ILE A 89 -5.53 7.67 -5.28
CA ILE A 89 -4.28 7.73 -4.50
C ILE A 89 -3.21 6.82 -5.10
N TRP A 90 -3.61 5.66 -5.58
CA TRP A 90 -2.69 4.65 -6.11
C TRP A 90 -2.82 4.51 -7.62
N GLN A 91 -1.69 4.26 -8.28
CA GLN A 91 -1.70 3.97 -9.70
C GLN A 91 -2.33 2.59 -9.93
N PRO A 92 -3.28 2.44 -10.89
CA PRO A 92 -3.79 1.14 -11.27
C PRO A 92 -2.69 0.33 -11.95
N ARG A 93 -2.82 -0.96 -11.84
CA ARG A 93 -1.89 -1.87 -12.49
C ARG A 93 -2.08 -1.90 -13.99
#